data_887b822eff104ed86651f081b62ee2b1
#
_entry.id   887b822eff104ed86651f081b62ee2b1
#
_cell.length_a   1.000
_cell.length_b   1.000
_cell.length_c   1.000
_cell.angle_alpha   90.00
_cell.angle_beta   90.00
_cell.angle_gamma   90.00
#
_symmetry.space_group_name_H-M   'P 1'
#
loop_
_entity.id
_entity.type
_entity.pdbx_description
1 polymer ?
#
loop_
_entity_poly.entity_id
_entity_poly.type
_entity_poly.pdbx_seq_one_letter_code
_entity_poly.pdbx_strand_id
1 'polypeptide(L)'
;MARRLVCSLVPVVTTLIIACSGSSSDGTGSPADPNGSSGSSGTSGSSGTSGSSGTSGSSGSSGGDGGSKGAITIFTIVMENHDYAEIVGSPDAPYINSLIASYGLATNYMDSGVHPSLPNYLTMISGAPQFGGGSDPLPQAAPFPVTQQNLGTQLEAAKIPWKSYQESMGTACKLSNGTPYAPKHDPFLYFTDMQATALCAAKNVDYGSFAADLAAGTYRYMWITPNLTSDGHDPQTAPLTGAKNSDAWAAIEIPKILASTAYKNGGVLFLTWDEAEGRAGHSKDQIPMIVISPNIKSPGFTSGKPYSHKSYLATVEDLLGLPRLATVMSEPTMTEFLK
;
A
#
# COMPACT_ATOMS: atom_id res chain seq x y z
N MET A 1 -15.38 -33.37 58.53
CA MET A 1 -15.01 -32.91 57.18
C MET A 1 -14.87 -31.40 57.23
N ALA A 2 -13.67 -30.89 57.39
CA ALA A 2 -13.41 -29.45 57.56
C ALA A 2 -12.99 -28.85 56.19
N ARG A 3 -13.75 -27.87 55.68
CA ARG A 3 -13.39 -27.07 54.48
C ARG A 3 -12.43 -25.98 54.92
N ARG A 4 -11.21 -25.98 54.35
CA ARG A 4 -10.24 -24.88 54.48
C ARG A 4 -10.56 -23.82 53.43
N LEU A 5 -10.82 -22.60 53.89
CA LEU A 5 -10.91 -21.39 53.09
C LEU A 5 -9.45 -20.88 52.91
N VAL A 6 -9.04 -20.69 51.67
CA VAL A 6 -7.76 -20.02 51.32
C VAL A 6 -8.10 -18.62 50.87
N CYS A 7 -7.73 -17.63 51.68
CA CYS A 7 -7.77 -16.21 51.29
C CYS A 7 -6.46 -15.86 50.60
N SER A 8 -6.55 -15.44 49.31
CA SER A 8 -5.43 -14.81 48.59
C SER A 8 -5.48 -13.30 48.83
N LEU A 9 -4.45 -12.77 49.43
CA LEU A 9 -4.20 -11.33 49.52
C LEU A 9 -3.55 -10.85 48.20
N VAL A 10 -4.18 -9.83 47.58
CA VAL A 10 -3.61 -9.07 46.45
C VAL A 10 -2.95 -7.80 47.02
N PRO A 11 -1.67 -7.50 46.75
CA PRO A 11 -1.07 -6.25 47.16
C PRO A 11 -1.48 -5.11 46.22
N VAL A 12 -2.02 -4.05 46.82
CA VAL A 12 -2.25 -2.76 46.16
C VAL A 12 -0.95 -1.98 46.12
N VAL A 13 -0.42 -1.70 44.95
CA VAL A 13 0.73 -0.80 44.77
C VAL A 13 0.19 0.60 44.52
N THR A 14 0.43 1.50 45.49
CA THR A 14 0.11 2.92 45.40
C THR A 14 1.27 3.65 44.75
N THR A 15 1.08 4.17 43.56
CA THR A 15 2.07 5.00 42.85
C THR A 15 1.92 6.46 43.27
N LEU A 16 2.96 7.01 43.86
CA LEU A 16 3.08 8.40 44.27
C LEU A 16 3.45 9.25 43.03
N ILE A 17 2.61 10.22 42.67
CA ILE A 17 2.90 11.20 41.61
C ILE A 17 3.55 12.43 42.27
N ILE A 18 4.81 12.70 41.93
CA ILE A 18 5.51 13.94 42.29
C ILE A 18 5.40 14.91 41.12
N ALA A 19 4.67 15.98 41.31
CA ALA A 19 4.62 17.13 40.40
C ALA A 19 5.75 18.10 40.74
N CYS A 20 6.64 18.36 39.79
CA CYS A 20 7.58 19.48 39.87
C CYS A 20 7.11 20.61 38.94
N SER A 21 6.70 21.70 39.55
CA SER A 21 6.49 22.99 38.92
C SER A 21 7.81 23.78 38.90
N GLY A 22 8.18 24.31 37.76
CA GLY A 22 9.33 25.21 37.60
C GLY A 22 8.97 26.38 36.69
N SER A 23 9.10 27.57 37.27
CA SER A 23 8.67 28.88 36.81
C SER A 23 9.49 29.45 35.65
N SER A 24 8.80 30.31 34.91
CA SER A 24 9.21 31.29 33.89
C SER A 24 10.33 32.24 34.31
N SER A 25 11.12 32.73 33.33
CA SER A 25 11.68 34.08 33.32
C SER A 25 11.78 34.64 31.91
N ASP A 26 11.25 35.84 31.78
CA ASP A 26 11.22 36.71 30.63
C ASP A 26 12.61 37.22 30.20
N GLY A 27 12.73 37.57 28.91
CA GLY A 27 13.88 38.27 28.37
C GLY A 27 13.57 38.93 27.03
N THR A 28 13.14 40.17 27.12
CA THR A 28 12.89 41.15 26.07
C THR A 28 14.13 41.49 25.22
N GLY A 29 13.94 41.81 23.94
CA GLY A 29 14.93 42.56 23.17
C GLY A 29 14.76 42.49 21.65
N SER A 30 13.94 43.36 21.08
CA SER A 30 14.09 43.90 19.72
C SER A 30 14.64 45.33 19.86
N PRO A 31 15.23 46.04 18.89
CA PRO A 31 14.80 46.16 17.50
C PRO A 31 15.92 46.51 16.45
N ALA A 32 15.47 46.73 15.25
CA ALA A 32 15.93 47.71 14.24
C ALA A 32 16.49 47.14 12.93
N ASP A 33 15.69 47.32 11.90
CA ASP A 33 16.06 47.70 10.52
C ASP A 33 16.83 49.04 10.46
N PRO A 34 17.55 49.45 9.41
CA PRO A 34 16.95 49.72 8.11
C PRO A 34 17.78 49.63 6.82
N ASN A 35 17.11 49.55 5.68
CA ASN A 35 17.28 50.38 4.46
C ASN A 35 18.41 50.16 3.44
N GLY A 36 18.00 50.20 2.18
CA GLY A 36 18.74 50.67 1.00
C GLY A 36 18.55 49.74 -0.20
N SER A 37 17.65 49.91 -1.04
CA SER A 37 17.35 50.88 -2.12
C SER A 37 18.17 50.72 -3.40
N SER A 38 17.38 50.63 -4.47
CA SER A 38 17.62 51.06 -5.85
C SER A 38 18.56 50.22 -6.73
N GLY A 39 18.23 49.91 -7.97
CA GLY A 39 17.58 50.55 -9.09
C GLY A 39 17.93 49.74 -10.34
N SER A 40 17.05 49.69 -11.21
CA SER A 40 16.82 50.34 -12.49
C SER A 40 17.34 49.59 -13.74
N SER A 41 16.38 49.19 -14.54
CA SER A 41 16.11 49.54 -15.96
C SER A 41 17.06 49.09 -17.07
N GLY A 42 16.45 48.64 -18.18
CA GLY A 42 17.00 48.55 -19.53
C GLY A 42 16.31 47.49 -20.37
N THR A 43 15.21 47.75 -20.93
CA THR A 43 14.71 48.09 -22.29
C THR A 43 15.32 47.32 -23.47
N SER A 44 14.42 46.67 -24.19
CA SER A 44 14.07 46.73 -25.63
C SER A 44 15.00 46.13 -26.70
N GLY A 45 14.31 45.46 -27.65
CA GLY A 45 14.71 45.28 -29.04
C GLY A 45 14.32 43.89 -29.56
N SER A 46 13.23 43.70 -30.18
CA SER A 46 12.71 44.01 -31.52
C SER A 46 13.18 43.02 -32.60
N SER A 47 12.18 42.26 -33.09
CA SER A 47 11.87 41.93 -34.50
C SER A 47 12.87 41.14 -35.37
N GLY A 48 12.34 40.13 -36.02
CA GLY A 48 12.92 39.45 -37.17
C GLY A 48 12.00 38.36 -37.73
N THR A 49 11.28 38.72 -38.73
CA THR A 49 10.29 38.02 -39.57
C THR A 49 10.87 36.96 -40.50
N SER A 50 9.97 36.04 -40.92
CA SER A 50 9.84 35.33 -42.21
C SER A 50 10.87 34.24 -42.49
N GLY A 51 10.48 33.09 -42.96
CA GLY A 51 9.55 32.63 -43.90
C GLY A 51 9.86 31.24 -44.39
N SER A 52 8.88 30.63 -44.96
CA SER A 52 8.84 29.74 -46.11
C SER A 52 8.85 28.22 -45.88
N SER A 53 7.66 27.67 -45.99
CA SER A 53 7.18 26.56 -46.87
C SER A 53 8.17 25.49 -47.34
N GLY A 54 7.83 24.27 -47.00
CA GLY A 54 8.29 23.06 -47.68
C GLY A 54 7.26 21.92 -47.47
N THR A 55 6.47 21.75 -48.47
CA THR A 55 5.48 20.66 -48.67
C THR A 55 6.16 19.33 -48.99
N SER A 56 5.45 18.29 -48.66
CA SER A 56 5.33 16.95 -49.26
C SER A 56 6.12 15.78 -48.66
N GLY A 57 5.34 14.76 -48.37
CA GLY A 57 5.76 13.40 -48.12
C GLY A 57 4.75 12.59 -47.30
N SER A 58 3.54 12.37 -47.89
CA SER A 58 2.64 11.36 -47.37
C SER A 58 3.17 9.98 -47.74
N SER A 59 3.47 9.18 -46.74
CA SER A 59 3.50 7.74 -46.87
C SER A 59 2.58 7.15 -45.78
N GLY A 60 1.39 6.72 -46.26
CA GLY A 60 0.42 5.99 -45.47
C GLY A 60 1.03 4.70 -44.98
N SER A 61 1.10 4.57 -43.71
CA SER A 61 1.22 3.30 -43.02
C SER A 61 -0.15 3.01 -42.43
N SER A 62 -0.83 2.05 -43.03
CA SER A 62 -2.04 1.43 -42.50
C SER A 62 -1.69 0.70 -41.20
N GLY A 63 -1.70 1.43 -40.12
CA GLY A 63 -1.70 0.89 -38.78
C GLY A 63 -3.11 0.42 -38.44
N GLY A 64 -3.27 -0.89 -38.25
CA GLY A 64 -4.52 -1.46 -37.81
C GLY A 64 -5.03 -0.79 -36.54
N ASP A 65 -6.32 -0.59 -36.45
CA ASP A 65 -7.09 -0.21 -35.28
C ASP A 65 -6.90 -1.24 -34.15
N GLY A 66 -5.76 -1.20 -33.51
CA GLY A 66 -5.59 -1.68 -32.16
C GLY A 66 -6.22 -0.64 -31.25
N GLY A 67 -7.49 -0.80 -30.90
CA GLY A 67 -8.14 0.04 -29.90
C GLY A 67 -7.21 0.17 -28.70
N SER A 68 -6.76 1.39 -28.43
CA SER A 68 -5.96 1.72 -27.24
C SER A 68 -6.75 1.27 -26.03
N LYS A 69 -6.44 0.07 -25.51
CA LYS A 69 -6.93 -0.33 -24.18
C LYS A 69 -6.48 0.77 -23.25
N GLY A 70 -7.45 1.51 -22.69
CA GLY A 70 -7.17 2.59 -21.74
C GLY A 70 -6.15 2.10 -20.71
N ALA A 71 -5.24 2.97 -20.35
CA ALA A 71 -4.17 2.61 -19.41
C ALA A 71 -4.76 2.05 -18.10
N ILE A 72 -4.47 0.79 -17.81
CA ILE A 72 -5.00 0.07 -16.64
C ILE A 72 -4.59 0.77 -15.34
N THR A 73 -5.51 0.83 -14.37
CA THR A 73 -5.22 1.27 -13.00
C THR A 73 -5.24 0.08 -12.06
N ILE A 74 -4.23 -0.03 -11.24
CA ILE A 74 -4.10 -1.09 -10.24
C ILE A 74 -4.25 -0.50 -8.85
N PHE A 75 -5.11 -1.10 -8.06
CA PHE A 75 -5.28 -0.88 -6.63
C PHE A 75 -4.81 -2.12 -5.90
N THR A 76 -4.09 -1.94 -4.80
CA THR A 76 -3.67 -3.01 -3.92
C THR A 76 -4.07 -2.66 -2.50
N ILE A 77 -4.83 -3.53 -1.87
CA ILE A 77 -5.16 -3.43 -0.45
C ILE A 77 -4.52 -4.63 0.24
N VAL A 78 -3.72 -4.35 1.28
CA VAL A 78 -3.09 -5.38 2.10
C VAL A 78 -3.62 -5.28 3.52
N MET A 79 -4.24 -6.36 3.98
CA MET A 79 -4.70 -6.58 5.34
C MET A 79 -3.64 -7.33 6.15
N GLU A 80 -3.83 -7.51 7.44
CA GLU A 80 -2.87 -8.15 8.34
C GLU A 80 -3.38 -9.50 8.89
N ASN A 81 -2.46 -10.43 8.91
CA ASN A 81 -2.43 -11.71 9.63
C ASN A 81 -3.75 -12.50 9.71
N HIS A 82 -4.24 -13.02 8.59
CA HIS A 82 -5.31 -14.01 8.60
C HIS A 82 -5.04 -15.18 7.65
N ASP A 83 -5.22 -16.38 8.18
CA ASP A 83 -5.22 -17.60 7.38
C ASP A 83 -6.35 -17.59 6.36
N TYR A 84 -6.13 -18.22 5.22
CA TYR A 84 -7.16 -18.40 4.18
C TYR A 84 -8.52 -18.85 4.75
N ALA A 85 -8.51 -19.85 5.63
CA ALA A 85 -9.74 -20.43 6.19
C ALA A 85 -10.47 -19.52 7.20
N GLU A 86 -9.83 -18.47 7.69
CA GLU A 86 -10.49 -17.52 8.60
C GLU A 86 -11.30 -16.47 7.85
N ILE A 87 -11.02 -16.28 6.57
CA ILE A 87 -11.69 -15.29 5.71
C ILE A 87 -12.64 -15.98 4.73
N VAL A 88 -12.13 -16.97 3.97
CA VAL A 88 -12.88 -17.59 2.89
C VAL A 88 -13.97 -18.52 3.46
N GLY A 89 -15.23 -18.17 3.20
CA GLY A 89 -16.39 -18.87 3.74
C GLY A 89 -16.75 -18.51 5.20
N SER A 90 -16.01 -17.60 5.82
CA SER A 90 -16.24 -17.19 7.20
C SER A 90 -17.50 -16.32 7.34
N PRO A 91 -18.34 -16.56 8.34
CA PRO A 91 -19.46 -15.67 8.67
C PRO A 91 -18.99 -14.31 9.23
N ASP A 92 -17.73 -14.21 9.63
CA ASP A 92 -17.11 -12.99 10.15
C ASP A 92 -16.59 -12.06 9.04
N ALA A 93 -16.58 -12.52 7.77
CA ALA A 93 -16.17 -11.74 6.61
C ALA A 93 -17.24 -11.73 5.50
N PRO A 94 -18.50 -11.34 5.78
CA PRO A 94 -19.59 -11.46 4.81
C PRO A 94 -19.42 -10.60 3.56
N TYR A 95 -18.91 -9.37 3.69
CA TYR A 95 -18.67 -8.49 2.55
C TYR A 95 -17.55 -9.02 1.66
N ILE A 96 -16.43 -9.43 2.25
CA ILE A 96 -15.30 -10.01 1.51
C ILE A 96 -15.75 -11.29 0.78
N ASN A 97 -16.54 -12.14 1.41
CA ASN A 97 -17.11 -13.33 0.75
C ASN A 97 -18.09 -12.98 -0.38
N SER A 98 -18.81 -11.88 -0.31
CA SER A 98 -19.61 -11.38 -1.43
C SER A 98 -18.76 -10.92 -2.62
N LEU A 99 -17.58 -10.36 -2.36
CA LEU A 99 -16.59 -10.02 -3.40
C LEU A 99 -16.02 -11.29 -4.04
N ILE A 100 -15.68 -12.32 -3.26
CA ILE A 100 -15.24 -13.62 -3.78
C ILE A 100 -16.29 -14.22 -4.72
N ALA A 101 -17.56 -14.21 -4.32
CA ALA A 101 -18.64 -14.71 -5.15
C ALA A 101 -18.87 -13.91 -6.44
N SER A 102 -18.55 -12.62 -6.44
CA SER A 102 -18.77 -11.72 -7.57
C SER A 102 -17.58 -11.61 -8.51
N TYR A 103 -16.36 -11.88 -8.01
CA TYR A 103 -15.10 -11.66 -8.73
C TYR A 103 -14.24 -12.93 -8.76
N GLY A 104 -12.95 -12.86 -8.40
CA GLY A 104 -12.02 -13.98 -8.53
C GLY A 104 -11.27 -14.29 -7.24
N LEU A 105 -10.99 -15.58 -6.97
CA LEU A 105 -10.24 -16.07 -5.82
C LEU A 105 -9.12 -17.00 -6.26
N ALA A 106 -7.87 -16.68 -5.88
CA ALA A 106 -6.77 -17.63 -5.95
C ALA A 106 -6.85 -18.55 -4.72
N THR A 107 -7.19 -19.81 -4.94
CA THR A 107 -7.41 -20.79 -3.86
C THR A 107 -6.11 -21.47 -3.38
N ASN A 108 -4.98 -21.11 -3.98
CA ASN A 108 -3.66 -21.63 -3.62
C ASN A 108 -2.65 -20.48 -3.70
N TYR A 109 -2.83 -19.48 -2.82
CA TYR A 109 -1.96 -18.32 -2.72
C TYR A 109 -1.22 -18.35 -1.38
N MET A 110 0.10 -18.21 -1.43
CA MET A 110 0.98 -18.30 -0.27
C MET A 110 1.66 -16.96 0.00
N ASP A 111 1.93 -16.68 1.24
CA ASP A 111 2.81 -15.59 1.66
C ASP A 111 4.29 -15.89 1.31
N SER A 112 5.23 -15.14 1.87
CA SER A 112 6.67 -15.35 1.60
C SER A 112 7.30 -16.52 2.38
N GLY A 113 6.62 -17.04 3.39
CA GLY A 113 7.16 -18.02 4.34
C GLY A 113 8.20 -17.43 5.31
N VAL A 114 8.38 -16.11 5.33
CA VAL A 114 9.30 -15.40 6.23
C VAL A 114 8.51 -14.42 7.07
N HIS A 115 8.51 -14.59 8.38
CA HIS A 115 7.70 -13.85 9.33
C HIS A 115 8.56 -13.02 10.30
N PRO A 116 8.00 -12.00 10.96
CA PRO A 116 6.66 -11.45 10.89
C PRO A 116 6.41 -10.56 9.66
N SER A 117 5.42 -9.71 9.68
CA SER A 117 4.79 -8.98 8.56
C SER A 117 5.74 -8.33 7.54
N LEU A 118 6.77 -7.58 7.98
CA LEU A 118 7.60 -6.77 7.09
C LEU A 118 8.25 -7.54 5.92
N PRO A 119 8.82 -8.74 6.07
CA PRO A 119 9.34 -9.53 4.95
C PRO A 119 8.32 -9.78 3.85
N ASN A 120 7.04 -9.96 4.22
CA ASN A 120 5.96 -10.21 3.29
C ASN A 120 5.64 -8.95 2.47
N TYR A 121 5.50 -7.80 3.13
CA TYR A 121 5.35 -6.51 2.46
C TYR A 121 6.51 -6.22 1.49
N LEU A 122 7.75 -6.48 1.90
CA LEU A 122 8.93 -6.29 1.05
C LEU A 122 8.93 -7.25 -0.15
N THR A 123 8.50 -8.49 0.06
CA THR A 123 8.38 -9.48 -1.03
C THR A 123 7.37 -9.04 -2.09
N MET A 124 6.26 -8.43 -1.67
CA MET A 124 5.23 -7.94 -2.60
C MET A 124 5.74 -6.85 -3.56
N ILE A 125 6.76 -6.09 -3.22
CA ILE A 125 7.26 -5.01 -4.08
C ILE A 125 8.67 -5.22 -4.63
N SER A 126 9.41 -6.23 -4.15
CA SER A 126 10.78 -6.50 -4.60
C SER A 126 11.03 -7.96 -4.98
N GLY A 127 10.05 -8.85 -4.73
CA GLY A 127 10.17 -10.29 -4.96
C GLY A 127 11.13 -10.99 -4.01
N ALA A 128 11.52 -10.34 -2.90
CA ALA A 128 12.38 -10.91 -1.87
C ALA A 128 12.09 -10.31 -0.50
N PRO A 129 12.24 -11.08 0.60
CA PRO A 129 11.95 -10.59 1.95
C PRO A 129 12.97 -9.55 2.48
N GLN A 130 14.10 -9.37 1.79
CA GLN A 130 15.21 -8.44 2.06
C GLN A 130 16.02 -8.73 3.34
N PHE A 131 15.51 -9.56 4.24
CA PHE A 131 16.20 -10.04 5.44
C PHE A 131 15.56 -11.35 5.95
N GLY A 132 16.14 -11.96 6.99
CA GLY A 132 15.73 -13.29 7.46
C GLY A 132 14.49 -13.33 8.37
N GLY A 133 13.79 -12.21 8.55
CA GLY A 133 12.63 -12.13 9.43
C GLY A 133 12.98 -12.08 10.93
N GLY A 134 12.02 -12.52 11.76
CA GLY A 134 12.15 -12.58 13.22
C GLY A 134 11.83 -11.27 13.94
N SER A 135 11.63 -10.17 13.25
CA SER A 135 11.19 -8.86 13.79
C SER A 135 10.74 -7.94 12.66
N ASP A 136 10.10 -6.83 13.04
CA ASP A 136 9.73 -5.73 12.14
C ASP A 136 10.54 -4.47 12.49
N PRO A 137 11.80 -4.35 12.02
CA PRO A 137 12.60 -3.18 12.28
C PRO A 137 12.03 -1.93 11.61
N LEU A 138 12.31 -0.76 12.18
CA LEU A 138 11.94 0.51 11.58
C LEU A 138 12.71 0.77 10.28
N PRO A 139 12.19 1.59 9.35
CA PRO A 139 12.83 1.86 8.06
C PRO A 139 14.25 2.41 8.12
N GLN A 140 14.65 2.96 9.26
CA GLN A 140 16.00 3.48 9.51
C GLN A 140 16.85 2.58 10.41
N ALA A 141 16.31 1.45 10.87
CA ALA A 141 17.05 0.47 11.67
C ALA A 141 17.68 -0.59 10.76
N ALA A 142 18.92 -1.00 11.09
CA ALA A 142 19.61 -2.04 10.31
C ALA A 142 18.74 -3.30 10.13
N PRO A 143 18.70 -3.91 8.93
CA PRO A 143 19.58 -3.65 7.76
C PRO A 143 19.09 -2.55 6.80
N PHE A 144 18.06 -1.78 7.17
CA PHE A 144 17.42 -0.80 6.29
C PHE A 144 18.06 0.60 6.38
N PRO A 145 17.88 1.44 5.31
CA PRO A 145 17.26 1.10 4.01
C PRO A 145 18.15 0.24 3.14
N VAL A 146 17.51 -0.54 2.24
CA VAL A 146 18.20 -1.40 1.27
C VAL A 146 18.23 -0.76 -0.13
N THR A 147 19.14 -1.25 -1.01
CA THR A 147 19.38 -0.65 -2.34
C THR A 147 18.81 -1.48 -3.50
N GLN A 148 18.12 -2.57 -3.20
CA GLN A 148 17.57 -3.47 -4.23
C GLN A 148 16.51 -2.76 -5.08
N GLN A 149 16.38 -3.21 -6.33
CA GLN A 149 15.31 -2.79 -7.22
C GLN A 149 13.95 -3.21 -6.63
N ASN A 150 12.98 -2.34 -6.80
CA ASN A 150 11.63 -2.54 -6.29
C ASN A 150 10.60 -1.94 -7.25
N LEU A 151 9.33 -2.20 -7.02
CA LEU A 151 8.24 -1.70 -7.86
C LEU A 151 8.22 -0.16 -7.93
N GLY A 152 8.51 0.54 -6.82
CA GLY A 152 8.60 2.00 -6.81
C GLY A 152 9.67 2.53 -7.78
N THR A 153 10.86 1.92 -7.78
CA THR A 153 11.93 2.23 -8.74
C THR A 153 11.47 2.06 -10.19
N GLN A 154 10.76 0.95 -10.48
CA GLN A 154 10.25 0.67 -11.82
C GLN A 154 9.17 1.69 -12.25
N LEU A 155 8.24 2.02 -11.35
CA LEU A 155 7.18 2.99 -11.62
C LEU A 155 7.75 4.38 -11.91
N GLU A 156 8.77 4.82 -11.15
CA GLU A 156 9.46 6.09 -11.39
C GLU A 156 10.21 6.07 -12.73
N ALA A 157 10.95 5.01 -13.03
CA ALA A 157 11.67 4.88 -14.29
C ALA A 157 10.72 4.89 -15.51
N ALA A 158 9.56 4.25 -15.38
CA ALA A 158 8.53 4.22 -16.42
C ALA A 158 7.62 5.47 -16.43
N LYS A 159 7.82 6.40 -15.50
CA LYS A 159 6.97 7.60 -15.30
C LYS A 159 5.48 7.25 -15.13
N ILE A 160 5.20 6.14 -14.50
CA ILE A 160 3.84 5.73 -14.15
C ILE A 160 3.45 6.42 -12.84
N PRO A 161 2.40 7.25 -12.82
CA PRO A 161 1.96 7.91 -11.59
C PRO A 161 1.48 6.90 -10.56
N TRP A 162 1.99 7.00 -9.33
CA TRP A 162 1.65 6.08 -8.25
C TRP A 162 1.70 6.74 -6.88
N LYS A 163 1.03 6.15 -5.89
CA LYS A 163 1.12 6.51 -4.47
C LYS A 163 0.86 5.30 -3.56
N SER A 164 1.46 5.36 -2.38
CA SER A 164 1.15 4.53 -1.22
C SER A 164 0.33 5.36 -0.24
N TYR A 165 -0.83 4.85 0.17
CA TYR A 165 -1.78 5.48 1.07
C TYR A 165 -1.85 4.67 2.36
N GLN A 166 -1.41 5.27 3.45
CA GLN A 166 -1.33 4.63 4.75
C GLN A 166 -2.32 5.26 5.71
N GLU A 167 -3.28 4.49 6.20
CA GLU A 167 -4.29 5.01 7.12
C GLU A 167 -3.62 5.43 8.44
N SER A 168 -3.96 6.66 8.89
CA SER A 168 -3.44 7.27 10.12
C SER A 168 -1.94 7.57 10.12
N MET A 169 -1.29 7.65 8.97
CA MET A 169 0.11 8.07 8.87
C MET A 169 0.30 9.50 9.42
N GLY A 170 -0.66 10.39 9.18
CA GLY A 170 -0.64 11.79 9.55
C GLY A 170 0.31 12.61 8.65
N THR A 171 1.60 12.60 8.96
CA THR A 171 2.62 13.30 8.15
C THR A 171 3.17 12.37 7.07
N ALA A 172 3.22 12.82 5.83
CA ALA A 172 3.79 12.05 4.72
C ALA A 172 5.23 11.61 5.01
N CYS A 173 5.60 10.40 4.53
CA CYS A 173 6.92 9.80 4.75
C CYS A 173 7.27 9.61 6.24
N LYS A 174 6.33 9.21 7.06
CA LYS A 174 6.57 8.98 8.49
C LYS A 174 7.28 7.65 8.71
N LEU A 175 8.55 7.71 9.13
CA LEU A 175 9.42 6.55 9.31
C LEU A 175 9.36 5.94 10.72
N SER A 176 8.59 6.53 11.63
CA SER A 176 8.44 6.07 13.02
C SER A 176 7.04 5.51 13.26
N ASN A 177 6.94 4.61 14.23
CA ASN A 177 5.64 4.15 14.70
C ASN A 177 4.76 5.32 15.16
N GLY A 178 3.46 5.16 14.98
CA GLY A 178 2.40 5.99 15.51
C GLY A 178 1.22 5.12 15.85
N THR A 179 0.43 5.45 16.87
CA THR A 179 -0.79 4.70 17.15
C THR A 179 -1.95 5.41 16.47
N PRO A 180 -2.67 4.75 15.53
CA PRO A 180 -2.57 3.33 15.11
C PRO A 180 -1.77 3.06 13.80
N TYR A 181 -0.84 3.91 13.38
CA TYR A 181 -0.01 3.72 12.19
C TYR A 181 1.25 2.89 12.49
N ALA A 182 1.63 1.99 11.58
CA ALA A 182 2.89 1.25 11.60
C ALA A 182 3.63 1.38 10.27
N PRO A 183 4.90 1.85 10.25
CA PRO A 183 5.64 2.02 9.00
C PRO A 183 5.94 0.70 8.28
N LYS A 184 5.92 -0.45 8.97
CA LYS A 184 6.08 -1.79 8.37
C LYS A 184 5.04 -2.08 7.27
N HIS A 185 3.88 -1.43 7.30
CA HIS A 185 2.82 -1.56 6.30
C HIS A 185 3.07 -0.76 5.02
N ASP A 186 4.10 0.09 5.01
CA ASP A 186 4.52 0.86 3.82
C ASP A 186 5.90 0.38 3.34
N PRO A 187 5.96 -0.69 2.52
CA PRO A 187 7.23 -1.29 2.14
C PRO A 187 8.15 -0.35 1.37
N PHE A 188 7.61 0.67 0.70
CA PHE A 188 8.42 1.63 -0.05
C PHE A 188 9.37 2.43 0.85
N LEU A 189 9.03 2.62 2.13
CA LEU A 189 9.86 3.33 3.09
C LEU A 189 11.19 2.61 3.42
N TYR A 190 11.33 1.35 3.01
CA TYR A 190 12.49 0.52 3.36
C TYR A 190 13.59 0.51 2.30
N PHE A 191 13.44 1.31 1.24
CA PHE A 191 14.39 1.39 0.14
C PHE A 191 15.05 2.76 0.07
N THR A 192 16.36 2.77 -0.22
CA THR A 192 17.19 3.98 -0.24
C THR A 192 16.71 5.04 -1.23
N ASP A 193 16.25 4.60 -2.41
CA ASP A 193 15.72 5.48 -3.47
C ASP A 193 14.45 6.24 -3.03
N MET A 194 13.69 5.66 -2.10
CA MET A 194 12.52 6.33 -1.52
C MET A 194 12.89 7.23 -0.36
N GLN A 195 13.61 6.72 0.65
CA GLN A 195 13.89 7.47 1.88
C GLN A 195 14.73 8.74 1.65
N ALA A 196 15.71 8.68 0.77
CA ALA A 196 16.72 9.73 0.62
C ALA A 196 16.27 10.94 -0.22
N THR A 197 15.02 10.98 -0.67
CA THR A 197 14.58 11.92 -1.69
C THR A 197 13.26 12.60 -1.35
N ALA A 198 12.94 13.67 -2.08
CA ALA A 198 11.61 14.29 -2.05
C ALA A 198 10.48 13.33 -2.49
N LEU A 199 10.82 12.19 -3.11
CA LEU A 199 9.89 11.15 -3.50
C LEU A 199 9.18 10.56 -2.29
N CYS A 200 9.87 10.38 -1.16
CA CYS A 200 9.28 9.81 0.04
C CYS A 200 7.97 10.50 0.41
N ALA A 201 8.01 11.80 0.64
CA ALA A 201 6.83 12.58 1.02
C ALA A 201 5.81 12.77 -0.13
N ALA A 202 6.27 12.68 -1.38
CA ALA A 202 5.36 12.79 -2.54
C ALA A 202 4.58 11.50 -2.80
N LYS A 203 5.14 10.35 -2.42
CA LYS A 203 4.59 9.01 -2.75
C LYS A 203 3.96 8.30 -1.57
N ASN A 204 4.47 8.46 -0.36
CA ASN A 204 3.99 7.77 0.83
C ASN A 204 3.23 8.79 1.69
N VAL A 205 1.90 8.70 1.64
CA VAL A 205 0.99 9.74 2.15
C VAL A 205 -0.08 9.15 3.07
N ASP A 206 -0.68 10.04 3.87
CA ASP A 206 -1.85 9.68 4.67
C ASP A 206 -3.04 9.33 3.77
N TYR A 207 -3.80 8.29 4.15
CA TYR A 207 -4.98 7.82 3.43
C TYR A 207 -6.06 8.90 3.27
N GLY A 208 -6.06 9.92 4.10
CA GLY A 208 -6.98 11.05 3.98
C GLY A 208 -6.94 11.76 2.61
N SER A 209 -5.82 11.63 1.86
CA SER A 209 -5.72 12.17 0.50
C SER A 209 -6.32 11.28 -0.58
N PHE A 210 -6.60 10.00 -0.27
CA PHE A 210 -7.00 8.98 -1.26
C PHE A 210 -8.26 9.35 -2.04
N ALA A 211 -9.30 9.85 -1.37
CA ALA A 211 -10.58 10.16 -2.02
C ALA A 211 -10.44 11.26 -3.10
N ALA A 212 -9.63 12.28 -2.84
CA ALA A 212 -9.36 13.35 -3.80
C ALA A 212 -8.54 12.85 -4.99
N ASP A 213 -7.51 12.05 -4.73
CA ASP A 213 -6.65 11.47 -5.75
C ASP A 213 -7.40 10.45 -6.62
N LEU A 214 -8.28 9.66 -6.01
CA LEU A 214 -9.16 8.72 -6.73
C LEU A 214 -10.13 9.45 -7.65
N ALA A 215 -10.72 10.54 -7.19
CA ALA A 215 -11.62 11.38 -7.99
C ALA A 215 -10.89 12.07 -9.16
N ALA A 216 -9.65 12.49 -8.94
CA ALA A 216 -8.80 13.09 -9.97
C ALA A 216 -8.37 12.07 -11.04
N GLY A 217 -8.31 10.77 -10.72
CA GLY A 217 -7.97 9.70 -11.67
C GLY A 217 -6.53 9.78 -12.22
N THR A 218 -5.62 10.42 -11.48
CA THR A 218 -4.25 10.68 -11.93
C THR A 218 -3.35 9.45 -11.82
N TYR A 219 -3.53 8.67 -10.75
CA TYR A 219 -2.62 7.58 -10.42
C TYR A 219 -3.03 6.27 -11.08
N ARG A 220 -2.03 5.51 -11.50
CA ARG A 220 -2.21 4.21 -12.16
C ARG A 220 -1.81 3.02 -11.29
N TYR A 221 -1.09 3.27 -10.21
CA TYR A 221 -0.84 2.29 -9.17
C TYR A 221 -1.06 2.93 -7.81
N MET A 222 -1.91 2.32 -7.00
CA MET A 222 -2.29 2.79 -5.67
C MET A 222 -2.18 1.64 -4.68
N TRP A 223 -1.24 1.76 -3.75
CA TRP A 223 -1.07 0.86 -2.61
C TRP A 223 -1.82 1.43 -1.42
N ILE A 224 -2.57 0.61 -0.73
CA ILE A 224 -3.44 1.02 0.38
C ILE A 224 -3.26 0.05 1.53
N THR A 225 -2.97 0.55 2.73
CA THR A 225 -2.93 -0.28 3.93
C THR A 225 -3.76 0.39 5.03
N PRO A 226 -4.74 -0.33 5.59
CA PRO A 226 -5.46 0.10 6.77
C PRO A 226 -4.52 0.26 7.96
N ASN A 227 -4.95 0.97 8.99
CA ASN A 227 -4.20 1.10 10.23
C ASN A 227 -4.38 -0.13 11.14
N LEU A 228 -3.59 -0.24 12.19
CA LEU A 228 -3.61 -1.34 13.16
C LEU A 228 -4.97 -1.61 13.83
N THR A 229 -5.94 -0.70 13.70
CA THR A 229 -7.30 -0.89 14.21
C THR A 229 -8.21 -1.56 13.18
N SER A 230 -7.89 -1.39 11.90
CA SER A 230 -8.76 -1.73 10.77
C SER A 230 -8.21 -2.87 9.90
N ASP A 231 -6.92 -3.17 10.01
CA ASP A 231 -6.22 -4.15 9.16
C ASP A 231 -6.59 -5.62 9.43
N GLY A 232 -7.19 -5.89 10.59
CA GLY A 232 -7.66 -7.22 10.98
C GLY A 232 -6.75 -7.95 11.96
N HIS A 233 -5.50 -7.52 12.18
CA HIS A 233 -4.55 -8.20 13.04
C HIS A 233 -4.95 -8.14 14.53
N ASP A 234 -5.15 -6.94 15.04
CA ASP A 234 -5.35 -6.72 16.47
C ASP A 234 -6.82 -6.69 16.86
N PRO A 235 -7.24 -7.47 17.86
CA PRO A 235 -8.62 -7.45 18.37
C PRO A 235 -8.91 -6.22 19.23
N GLN A 236 -8.27 -5.09 18.98
CA GLN A 236 -8.21 -3.96 19.92
C GLN A 236 -9.48 -3.12 20.02
N THR A 237 -10.41 -3.24 19.10
CA THR A 237 -11.64 -2.46 19.13
C THR A 237 -12.86 -3.35 19.29
N ALA A 238 -13.24 -3.61 20.54
CA ALA A 238 -14.56 -4.17 20.79
C ALA A 238 -15.63 -3.26 20.14
N PRO A 239 -16.68 -3.82 19.51
CA PRO A 239 -17.05 -5.24 19.51
C PRO A 239 -16.48 -6.07 18.34
N LEU A 240 -15.70 -5.49 17.44
CA LEU A 240 -15.18 -6.18 16.26
C LEU A 240 -13.79 -6.73 16.55
N THR A 241 -13.49 -7.91 16.04
CA THR A 241 -12.22 -8.59 16.21
C THR A 241 -11.77 -9.21 14.89
N GLY A 242 -10.46 -9.19 14.61
CA GLY A 242 -9.85 -9.90 13.50
C GLY A 242 -10.57 -9.69 12.17
N ALA A 243 -11.03 -10.76 11.55
CA ALA A 243 -11.71 -10.77 10.26
C ALA A 243 -12.90 -9.80 10.16
N LYS A 244 -13.64 -9.57 11.28
CA LYS A 244 -14.75 -8.59 11.28
C LYS A 244 -14.28 -7.16 11.09
N ASN A 245 -13.10 -6.80 11.61
CA ASN A 245 -12.54 -5.45 11.45
C ASN A 245 -12.15 -5.22 10.00
N SER A 246 -11.42 -6.14 9.40
CA SER A 246 -11.03 -6.04 7.99
C SER A 246 -12.25 -6.05 7.06
N ASP A 247 -13.28 -6.88 7.33
CA ASP A 247 -14.52 -6.91 6.56
C ASP A 247 -15.30 -5.61 6.66
N ALA A 248 -15.44 -5.05 7.87
CA ALA A 248 -16.13 -3.78 8.10
C ALA A 248 -15.43 -2.60 7.39
N TRP A 249 -14.08 -2.55 7.45
CA TRP A 249 -13.31 -1.55 6.72
C TRP A 249 -13.46 -1.74 5.21
N ALA A 250 -13.33 -2.96 4.71
CA ALA A 250 -13.50 -3.29 3.31
C ALA A 250 -14.89 -2.90 2.78
N ALA A 251 -15.95 -3.14 3.57
CA ALA A 251 -17.33 -2.79 3.22
C ALA A 251 -17.57 -1.27 3.07
N ILE A 252 -16.74 -0.45 3.68
CA ILE A 252 -16.81 1.02 3.59
C ILE A 252 -15.92 1.55 2.45
N GLU A 253 -14.70 1.01 2.31
CA GLU A 253 -13.69 1.60 1.45
C GLU A 253 -13.68 1.02 0.03
N ILE A 254 -13.85 -0.28 -0.15
CA ILE A 254 -13.85 -0.90 -1.48
C ILE A 254 -14.97 -0.37 -2.39
N PRO A 255 -16.21 -0.13 -1.94
CA PRO A 255 -17.23 0.47 -2.79
C PRO A 255 -16.83 1.81 -3.42
N LYS A 256 -16.02 2.62 -2.73
CA LYS A 256 -15.52 3.90 -3.28
C LYS A 256 -14.61 3.65 -4.49
N ILE A 257 -13.73 2.65 -4.41
CA ILE A 257 -12.86 2.22 -5.52
C ILE A 257 -13.72 1.72 -6.68
N LEU A 258 -14.65 0.80 -6.41
CA LEU A 258 -15.52 0.20 -7.45
C LEU A 258 -16.42 1.24 -8.15
N ALA A 259 -16.76 2.32 -7.45
CA ALA A 259 -17.54 3.43 -8.02
C ALA A 259 -16.70 4.36 -8.90
N SER A 260 -15.37 4.35 -8.78
CA SER A 260 -14.47 5.26 -9.49
C SER A 260 -14.41 5.02 -10.99
N THR A 261 -14.11 6.07 -11.74
CA THR A 261 -13.87 5.99 -13.18
C THR A 261 -12.64 5.14 -13.49
N ALA A 262 -11.61 5.24 -12.68
CA ALA A 262 -10.37 4.45 -12.84
C ALA A 262 -10.63 2.94 -12.77
N TYR A 263 -11.48 2.49 -11.85
CA TYR A 263 -11.88 1.08 -11.77
C TYR A 263 -12.80 0.69 -12.93
N LYS A 264 -13.84 1.47 -13.21
CA LYS A 264 -14.83 1.16 -14.26
C LYS A 264 -14.21 1.07 -15.66
N ASN A 265 -13.13 1.79 -15.91
CA ASN A 265 -12.38 1.74 -17.16
C ASN A 265 -11.42 0.53 -17.26
N GLY A 266 -11.67 -0.53 -16.52
CA GLY A 266 -10.89 -1.76 -16.58
C GLY A 266 -9.83 -1.87 -15.46
N GLY A 267 -9.99 -1.13 -14.38
CA GLY A 267 -9.10 -1.23 -13.22
C GLY A 267 -9.10 -2.62 -12.58
N VAL A 268 -8.01 -2.94 -11.88
CA VAL A 268 -7.88 -4.18 -11.11
C VAL A 268 -7.55 -3.82 -9.67
N LEU A 269 -8.33 -4.38 -8.75
CA LEU A 269 -8.06 -4.33 -7.32
C LEU A 269 -7.62 -5.72 -6.85
N PHE A 270 -6.45 -5.79 -6.26
CA PHE A 270 -5.96 -6.93 -5.49
C PHE A 270 -6.24 -6.69 -4.01
N LEU A 271 -7.00 -7.59 -3.38
CA LEU A 271 -7.24 -7.62 -1.94
C LEU A 271 -6.58 -8.87 -1.38
N THR A 272 -5.61 -8.70 -0.49
CA THR A 272 -4.84 -9.80 0.11
C THR A 272 -4.44 -9.46 1.54
N TRP A 273 -3.80 -10.41 2.19
CA TRP A 273 -3.17 -10.30 3.51
C TRP A 273 -1.67 -10.40 3.34
N ASP A 274 -0.92 -9.88 4.30
CA ASP A 274 0.54 -9.94 4.28
C ASP A 274 1.05 -11.33 4.58
N GLU A 275 0.54 -11.96 5.65
CA GLU A 275 0.92 -13.30 6.08
C GLU A 275 -0.23 -14.05 6.74
N ALA A 276 -0.08 -15.36 6.85
CA ALA A 276 -0.95 -16.22 7.64
C ALA A 276 -0.53 -16.19 9.11
N GLU A 277 -1.52 -16.31 10.04
CA GLU A 277 -1.22 -16.51 11.46
C GLU A 277 -0.68 -17.91 11.77
N GLY A 278 -0.90 -18.87 10.87
CA GLY A 278 -0.49 -20.25 11.05
C GLY A 278 -1.23 -20.96 12.17
N ARG A 279 -2.54 -20.71 12.30
CA ARG A 279 -3.37 -21.32 13.35
C ARG A 279 -3.43 -22.84 13.23
N ALA A 280 -3.56 -23.50 14.35
CA ALA A 280 -3.63 -24.95 14.40
C ALA A 280 -4.75 -25.51 13.49
N GLY A 281 -4.36 -26.39 12.56
CA GLY A 281 -5.27 -26.99 11.58
C GLY A 281 -5.42 -26.22 10.27
N HIS A 282 -4.82 -25.05 10.15
CA HIS A 282 -4.73 -24.31 8.90
C HIS A 282 -3.40 -24.53 8.17
N SER A 283 -3.35 -24.19 6.89
CA SER A 283 -2.10 -24.11 6.14
C SER A 283 -1.27 -22.94 6.66
N LYS A 284 -0.02 -23.18 6.97
CA LYS A 284 0.84 -22.26 7.70
C LYS A 284 1.10 -20.93 6.98
N ASP A 285 1.11 -20.97 5.64
CA ASP A 285 1.53 -19.83 4.81
C ASP A 285 0.43 -19.44 3.79
N GLN A 286 -0.77 -20.07 3.87
CA GLN A 286 -1.86 -19.84 2.91
C GLN A 286 -2.75 -18.68 3.34
N ILE A 287 -2.86 -17.68 2.47
CA ILE A 287 -3.65 -16.47 2.67
C ILE A 287 -4.63 -16.24 1.53
N PRO A 288 -5.69 -15.42 1.72
CA PRO A 288 -6.58 -15.07 0.62
C PRO A 288 -5.91 -14.12 -0.38
N MET A 289 -6.19 -14.31 -1.68
CA MET A 289 -5.93 -13.33 -2.73
C MET A 289 -7.16 -13.23 -3.61
N ILE A 290 -7.79 -12.07 -3.59
CA ILE A 290 -9.03 -11.78 -4.32
C ILE A 290 -8.72 -10.79 -5.43
N VAL A 291 -9.05 -11.16 -6.66
CA VAL A 291 -8.84 -10.33 -7.86
C VAL A 291 -10.18 -9.74 -8.28
N ILE A 292 -10.31 -8.44 -8.19
CA ILE A 292 -11.54 -7.69 -8.36
C ILE A 292 -11.39 -6.76 -9.58
N SER A 293 -12.16 -7.00 -10.65
CA SER A 293 -12.11 -6.20 -11.86
C SER A 293 -13.45 -6.25 -12.61
N PRO A 294 -13.85 -5.18 -13.30
CA PRO A 294 -14.99 -5.26 -14.23
C PRO A 294 -14.71 -6.22 -15.40
N ASN A 295 -13.44 -6.50 -15.65
CA ASN A 295 -12.98 -7.43 -16.68
C ASN A 295 -12.67 -8.83 -16.11
N ILE A 296 -13.21 -9.19 -14.95
CA ILE A 296 -13.04 -10.54 -14.39
C ILE A 296 -13.53 -11.60 -15.39
N LYS A 297 -12.85 -12.71 -15.49
CA LYS A 297 -13.13 -13.80 -16.45
C LYS A 297 -14.57 -14.29 -16.33
N SER A 298 -15.04 -14.53 -15.12
CA SER A 298 -16.44 -14.81 -14.79
C SER A 298 -16.67 -14.50 -13.31
N PRO A 299 -17.91 -14.18 -12.89
CA PRO A 299 -18.23 -14.11 -11.45
C PRO A 299 -17.87 -15.42 -10.75
N GLY A 300 -17.24 -15.31 -9.58
CA GLY A 300 -16.80 -16.45 -8.78
C GLY A 300 -15.69 -17.29 -9.41
N PHE A 301 -14.92 -16.73 -10.36
CA PHE A 301 -13.79 -17.46 -10.96
C PHE A 301 -12.77 -17.85 -9.89
N THR A 302 -12.36 -19.11 -9.89
CA THR A 302 -11.31 -19.61 -8.98
C THR A 302 -10.15 -20.22 -9.76
N SER A 303 -8.94 -20.07 -9.21
CA SER A 303 -7.75 -20.73 -9.72
C SER A 303 -7.00 -21.42 -8.59
N GLY A 304 -6.69 -22.70 -8.77
CA GLY A 304 -5.87 -23.51 -7.87
C GLY A 304 -4.40 -23.54 -8.25
N LYS A 305 -3.96 -22.72 -9.21
CA LYS A 305 -2.53 -22.61 -9.52
C LYS A 305 -1.76 -22.06 -8.31
N PRO A 306 -0.52 -22.53 -8.10
CA PRO A 306 0.32 -21.98 -7.04
C PRO A 306 0.70 -20.53 -7.36
N TYR A 307 0.27 -19.63 -6.52
CA TYR A 307 0.62 -18.21 -6.54
C TYR A 307 1.21 -17.78 -5.20
N SER A 308 1.88 -16.64 -5.21
CA SER A 308 2.48 -16.05 -4.01
C SER A 308 2.60 -14.53 -4.15
N HIS A 309 3.14 -13.86 -3.14
CA HIS A 309 3.52 -12.44 -3.22
C HIS A 309 4.42 -12.11 -4.41
N LYS A 310 5.27 -13.05 -4.83
CA LYS A 310 6.07 -12.90 -6.05
C LYS A 310 5.22 -12.93 -7.32
N SER A 311 4.21 -13.82 -7.35
CA SER A 311 3.26 -13.90 -8.44
C SER A 311 2.41 -12.62 -8.56
N TYR A 312 2.05 -12.02 -7.41
CA TYR A 312 1.38 -10.72 -7.38
C TYR A 312 2.26 -9.65 -8.04
N LEU A 313 3.55 -9.52 -7.63
CA LEU A 313 4.47 -8.55 -8.21
C LEU A 313 4.62 -8.75 -9.73
N ALA A 314 4.89 -9.98 -10.16
CA ALA A 314 4.97 -10.31 -11.59
C ALA A 314 3.69 -9.94 -12.36
N THR A 315 2.52 -10.11 -11.72
CA THR A 315 1.23 -9.72 -12.32
C THR A 315 1.09 -8.21 -12.46
N VAL A 316 1.48 -7.45 -11.43
CA VAL A 316 1.47 -5.97 -11.46
C VAL A 316 2.40 -5.46 -12.55
N GLU A 317 3.61 -6.02 -12.65
CA GLU A 317 4.59 -5.66 -13.68
C GLU A 317 4.03 -5.91 -15.08
N ASP A 318 3.46 -7.08 -15.35
CA ASP A 318 2.87 -7.42 -16.65
C ASP A 318 1.69 -6.49 -17.00
N LEU A 319 0.78 -6.23 -16.06
CA LEU A 319 -0.39 -5.39 -16.28
C LEU A 319 -0.03 -3.93 -16.54
N LEU A 320 1.07 -3.44 -15.96
CA LEU A 320 1.57 -2.08 -16.16
C LEU A 320 2.55 -1.97 -17.33
N GLY A 321 2.94 -3.08 -17.95
CA GLY A 321 3.93 -3.12 -19.03
C GLY A 321 5.35 -2.81 -18.55
N LEU A 322 5.65 -3.12 -17.29
CA LEU A 322 6.99 -2.99 -16.70
C LEU A 322 7.85 -4.22 -17.04
N PRO A 323 9.17 -4.07 -17.19
CA PRO A 323 10.05 -5.22 -17.23
C PRO A 323 10.03 -5.93 -15.88
N ARG A 324 9.97 -7.26 -15.86
CA ARG A 324 9.99 -8.01 -14.62
C ARG A 324 11.32 -7.89 -13.88
N LEU A 325 11.25 -7.72 -12.57
CA LEU A 325 12.43 -7.86 -11.72
C LEU A 325 13.01 -9.27 -11.81
N ALA A 326 14.33 -9.41 -11.68
CA ALA A 326 15.00 -10.69 -11.73
C ALA A 326 14.47 -11.68 -10.68
N THR A 327 14.02 -11.19 -9.56
CA THR A 327 13.46 -11.95 -8.43
C THR A 327 12.12 -12.62 -8.74
N VAL A 328 11.41 -12.16 -9.79
CA VAL A 328 10.08 -12.67 -10.18
C VAL A 328 10.00 -13.05 -11.67
N MET A 329 11.14 -13.17 -12.34
CA MET A 329 11.21 -13.42 -13.79
C MET A 329 10.41 -14.65 -14.25
N SER A 330 10.44 -15.72 -13.47
CA SER A 330 9.79 -17.00 -13.78
C SER A 330 8.48 -17.24 -13.03
N GLU A 331 8.03 -16.28 -12.24
CA GLU A 331 6.82 -16.45 -11.44
C GLU A 331 5.56 -16.48 -12.31
N PRO A 332 4.59 -17.35 -12.01
CA PRO A 332 3.30 -17.36 -12.68
C PRO A 332 2.53 -16.08 -12.40
N THR A 333 1.73 -15.61 -13.36
CA THR A 333 0.89 -14.43 -13.17
C THR A 333 -0.58 -14.78 -13.06
N MET A 334 -1.31 -13.91 -12.39
CA MET A 334 -2.76 -14.01 -12.20
C MET A 334 -3.55 -13.35 -13.35
N THR A 335 -2.93 -13.12 -14.50
CA THR A 335 -3.61 -12.52 -15.67
C THR A 335 -4.75 -13.38 -16.19
N GLU A 336 -4.76 -14.69 -15.91
CA GLU A 336 -5.87 -15.59 -16.25
C GLU A 336 -7.20 -15.25 -15.58
N PHE A 337 -7.19 -14.43 -14.53
CA PHE A 337 -8.40 -13.93 -13.89
C PHE A 337 -9.15 -12.90 -14.75
N LEU A 338 -8.48 -12.30 -15.73
CA LEU A 338 -9.01 -11.24 -16.59
C LEU A 338 -9.39 -11.76 -17.98
N LYS A 339 -10.31 -11.04 -18.66
CA LYS A 339 -10.74 -11.29 -20.04
C LYS A 339 -9.73 -10.78 -21.05
#